data_012ced082973d35e38afa2bf5c703b72
#
_entry.id   012ced082973d35e38afa2bf5c703b72
#
_cell.length_a   1.000
_cell.length_b   1.000
_cell.length_c   1.000
_cell.angle_alpha   90.00
_cell.angle_beta   90.00
_cell.angle_gamma   90.00
#
_symmetry.space_group_name_H-M   'P 1'
#
loop_
_entity.id
_entity.type
_entity.pdbx_description
1 polymer ?
#
loop_
_entity_poly.entity_id
_entity_poly.type
_entity_poly.pdbx_seq_one_letter_code
_entity_poly.pdbx_strand_id
1 'polypeptide(L)' 'QNNPFGFVIMIFVSVVLTLLVTWLLKKKDMLN' A
#
# COMPACT_ATOMS: atom_id res chain seq x y z
N GLN A 1 -9.90 22.94 -9.60
CA GLN A 1 -9.69 22.24 -8.87
C GLN A 1 -10.52 21.16 -8.43
N ASN A 2 -11.41 20.65 -9.17
CA ASN A 2 -12.16 19.48 -8.84
C ASN A 2 -11.55 18.32 -9.50
N ASN A 3 -10.29 18.13 -9.28
CA ASN A 3 -9.60 17.03 -9.91
C ASN A 3 -9.36 15.96 -8.88
N PRO A 4 -10.14 14.89 -8.85
CA PRO A 4 -9.96 13.82 -7.88
C PRO A 4 -8.77 12.94 -8.19
N PHE A 5 -8.06 13.29 -9.22
CA PHE A 5 -6.91 12.50 -9.62
C PHE A 5 -5.88 12.35 -8.48
N GLY A 6 -5.61 13.46 -7.80
CA GLY A 6 -4.67 13.41 -6.68
C GLY A 6 -5.16 12.53 -5.57
N PHE A 7 -6.46 12.60 -5.30
CA PHE A 7 -7.05 11.79 -4.26
C PHE A 7 -6.91 10.31 -4.58
N VAL A 8 -7.16 9.96 -5.83
CA VAL A 8 -7.06 8.57 -6.25
C VAL A 8 -5.63 8.07 -6.12
N ILE A 9 -4.69 8.91 -6.50
CA ILE A 9 -3.29 8.52 -6.42
C ILE A 9 -2.90 8.26 -4.96
N MET A 10 -3.37 9.09 -4.06
CA MET A 10 -3.05 8.92 -2.66
C MET A 10 -3.58 7.60 -2.13
N ILE A 11 -4.82 7.27 -2.50
CA ILE A 11 -5.42 6.03 -2.08
C ILE A 11 -4.63 4.85 -2.64
N PHE A 12 -4.26 4.95 -3.89
CA PHE A 12 -3.52 3.89 -4.54
C PHE A 12 -2.19 3.64 -3.84
N VAL A 13 -1.48 4.71 -3.54
CA VAL A 13 -0.18 4.60 -2.88
C VAL A 13 -0.35 3.98 -1.49
N SER A 14 -1.38 4.41 -0.78
CA SER A 14 -1.62 3.87 0.54
C SER A 14 -1.87 2.37 0.51
N VAL A 15 -2.68 1.94 -0.43
CA VAL A 15 -2.99 0.52 -0.55
C VAL A 15 -1.73 -0.27 -0.88
N VAL A 16 -0.95 0.24 -1.81
CA VAL A 16 0.26 -0.46 -2.22
C VAL A 16 1.22 -0.58 -1.04
N LEU A 17 1.38 0.51 -0.30
CA LEU A 17 2.28 0.50 0.84
C LEU A 17 1.81 -0.50 1.89
N THR A 18 0.52 -0.51 2.15
CA THR A 18 -0.02 -1.42 3.15
C THR A 18 0.21 -2.87 2.73
N LEU A 19 -0.02 -3.16 1.47
CA LEU A 19 0.17 -4.51 0.98
C LEU A 19 1.63 -4.91 1.06
N LEU A 20 2.52 -3.97 0.76
CA LEU A 20 3.94 -4.25 0.80
C LEU A 20 4.38 -4.60 2.21
N VAL A 21 3.97 -3.80 3.17
CA VAL A 21 4.35 -4.01 4.55
C VAL A 21 3.81 -5.35 5.04
N THR A 22 2.56 -5.63 4.73
CA THR A 22 1.94 -6.89 5.15
C THR A 22 2.67 -8.07 4.53
N TRP A 23 3.02 -7.94 3.27
CA TRP A 23 3.71 -9.01 2.58
C TRP A 23 5.06 -9.29 3.21
N LEU A 24 5.79 -8.23 3.52
CA LEU A 24 7.10 -8.37 4.12
C LEU A 24 7.01 -9.04 5.48
N LEU A 25 6.04 -8.61 6.27
CA LEU A 25 5.87 -9.19 7.59
C LEU A 25 5.54 -10.66 7.50
N LYS A 26 4.68 -10.99 6.57
CA LYS A 26 4.28 -12.39 6.42
C LYS A 26 5.45 -13.24 5.97
N LYS A 27 6.21 -12.70 5.05
CA LYS A 27 7.35 -13.43 4.53
C LYS A 27 8.36 -13.69 5.64
N LYS A 28 8.57 -12.70 6.47
CA LYS A 28 9.52 -12.85 7.54
C LYS A 28 9.05 -13.90 8.52
N ASP A 29 7.78 -13.89 8.80
CA ASP A 29 7.23 -14.85 9.73
C ASP A 29 7.34 -16.26 9.18
N MET A 30 7.14 -16.39 7.89
CA MET A 30 7.22 -17.70 7.28
C MET A 30 8.63 -18.26 7.29
N LEU A 31 9.58 -17.38 7.15
CA LEU A 31 10.96 -17.81 7.13
C LEU A 31 11.34 -18.44 8.43
N ASN A 32 10.68 -18.01 9.45
CA ASN A 32 11.01 -18.54 10.74
C ASN A 32 10.46 -19.94 10.92
#